data_1521bee6f8679dda2eae61ca96249260
#
_entry.id   1521bee6f8679dda2eae61ca96249260
#
_cell.length_a   1.000
_cell.length_b   1.000
_cell.length_c   1.000
_cell.angle_alpha   90.00
_cell.angle_beta   90.00
_cell.angle_gamma   90.00
#
_symmetry.space_group_name_H-M   'P 1'
#
loop_
_entity.id
_entity.type
_entity.pdbx_description
1 polymer ?
#
loop_
_entity_poly.entity_id
_entity_poly.type
_entity_poly.pdbx_seq_one_letter_code
_entity_poly.pdbx_strand_id
1 'polypeptide(L)'
;MKTDPSPTKIRELVIQTLYQKNISGDSNTKVLKELKQDQKHLNTEKVSQIIKDIKTFEQDYLECITKFSNIPFSRIGGIELSILYLALHEISHTKLDKPIIINLAIQLAKKFGQNSSHKFINAILDKVIKKS
;
A
#
# COMPACT_ATOMS: atom_id res chain seq x y z
N MET A 1 -13.61 12.54 -21.39
CA MET A 1 -12.25 11.95 -21.35
C MET A 1 -11.74 11.94 -19.93
N LYS A 2 -11.18 10.82 -19.49
CA LYS A 2 -10.67 10.73 -18.12
C LYS A 2 -9.25 11.28 -18.04
N THR A 3 -8.95 11.86 -16.88
CA THR A 3 -7.62 12.41 -16.60
C THR A 3 -6.76 11.38 -15.89
N ASP A 4 -5.47 11.31 -16.22
CA ASP A 4 -4.53 10.45 -15.52
C ASP A 4 -4.18 11.07 -14.16
N PRO A 5 -4.29 10.31 -13.07
CA PRO A 5 -3.90 10.84 -11.76
C PRO A 5 -2.38 10.95 -11.63
N SER A 6 -1.92 11.86 -10.77
CA SER A 6 -0.50 11.97 -10.44
C SER A 6 -0.01 10.72 -9.70
N PRO A 7 1.31 10.47 -9.66
CA PRO A 7 1.84 9.37 -8.86
C PRO A 7 1.44 9.44 -7.39
N THR A 8 1.41 10.64 -6.81
CA THR A 8 0.95 10.83 -5.42
C THR A 8 -0.51 10.42 -5.27
N LYS A 9 -1.37 10.84 -6.20
CA LYS A 9 -2.79 10.49 -6.15
C LYS A 9 -2.99 8.98 -6.31
N ILE A 10 -2.22 8.34 -7.19
CA ILE A 10 -2.26 6.88 -7.37
C ILE A 10 -1.96 6.19 -6.04
N ARG A 11 -0.90 6.58 -5.36
CA ARG A 11 -0.52 5.97 -4.07
C ARG A 11 -1.60 6.15 -3.01
N GLU A 12 -2.16 7.34 -2.93
CA GLU A 12 -3.23 7.62 -1.97
C GLU A 12 -4.47 6.77 -2.24
N LEU A 13 -4.87 6.66 -3.51
CA LEU A 13 -6.02 5.84 -3.89
C LEU A 13 -5.78 4.35 -3.61
N VAL A 14 -4.56 3.86 -3.84
CA VAL A 14 -4.21 2.47 -3.50
C VAL A 14 -4.39 2.22 -2.01
N ILE A 15 -3.85 3.10 -1.18
CA ILE A 15 -3.94 2.95 0.28
C ILE A 15 -5.38 3.00 0.75
N GLN A 16 -6.17 3.97 0.25
CA GLN A 16 -7.58 4.09 0.62
C GLN A 16 -8.38 2.85 0.21
N THR A 17 -8.11 2.31 -0.98
CA THR A 17 -8.80 1.13 -1.48
C THR A 17 -8.43 -0.12 -0.68
N LEU A 18 -7.14 -0.31 -0.39
CA LEU A 18 -6.69 -1.43 0.43
C LEU A 18 -7.26 -1.35 1.85
N TYR A 19 -7.28 -0.16 2.42
CA TYR A 19 -7.82 0.05 3.76
C TYR A 19 -9.32 -0.26 3.80
N GLN A 20 -10.08 0.25 2.81
CA GLN A 20 -11.50 -0.03 2.70
C GLN A 20 -11.77 -1.52 2.59
N LYS A 21 -11.00 -2.20 1.74
CA LYS A 21 -11.11 -3.66 1.55
C LYS A 21 -10.83 -4.41 2.87
N ASN A 22 -9.81 -3.96 3.60
CA ASN A 22 -9.44 -4.59 4.87
C ASN A 22 -10.55 -4.46 5.92
N ILE A 23 -11.21 -3.31 5.97
CA ILE A 23 -12.30 -3.07 6.93
C ILE A 23 -13.56 -3.82 6.53
N SER A 24 -13.96 -3.75 5.26
CA SER A 24 -15.23 -4.30 4.79
C SER A 24 -15.19 -5.80 4.53
N GLY A 25 -14.01 -6.35 4.25
CA GLY A 25 -13.88 -7.73 3.80
C GLY A 25 -14.36 -7.97 2.37
N ASP A 26 -14.62 -6.91 1.62
CA ASP A 26 -15.13 -7.02 0.26
C ASP A 26 -14.08 -7.58 -0.71
N SER A 27 -14.56 -8.14 -1.83
CA SER A 27 -13.69 -8.64 -2.90
C SER A 27 -13.03 -7.48 -3.65
N ASN A 28 -11.95 -7.80 -4.39
CA ASN A 28 -11.32 -6.84 -5.30
C ASN A 28 -12.31 -6.31 -6.33
N THR A 29 -13.15 -7.21 -6.90
CA THR A 29 -14.14 -6.81 -7.89
C THR A 29 -15.05 -5.71 -7.36
N LYS A 30 -15.52 -5.85 -6.13
CA LYS A 30 -16.43 -4.87 -5.53
C LYS A 30 -15.72 -3.54 -5.23
N VAL A 31 -14.55 -3.57 -4.58
CA VAL A 31 -13.86 -2.34 -4.21
C VAL A 31 -13.36 -1.58 -5.44
N LEU A 32 -12.96 -2.29 -6.51
CA LEU A 32 -12.53 -1.64 -7.74
C LEU A 32 -13.70 -1.03 -8.51
N LYS A 33 -14.88 -1.65 -8.46
CA LYS A 33 -16.09 -1.08 -9.03
C LYS A 33 -16.46 0.22 -8.32
N GLU A 34 -16.41 0.22 -6.99
CA GLU A 34 -16.68 1.41 -6.19
C GLU A 34 -15.66 2.52 -6.47
N LEU A 35 -14.38 2.17 -6.60
CA LEU A 35 -13.34 3.12 -6.96
C LEU A 35 -13.66 3.84 -8.27
N LYS A 36 -14.05 3.09 -9.30
CA LYS A 36 -14.45 3.70 -10.59
C LYS A 36 -15.63 4.63 -10.45
N GLN A 37 -16.62 4.26 -9.65
CA GLN A 37 -17.80 5.09 -9.42
C GLN A 37 -17.45 6.37 -8.66
N ASP A 38 -16.58 6.28 -7.66
CA ASP A 38 -16.19 7.42 -6.85
C ASP A 38 -15.25 8.37 -7.59
N GLN A 39 -14.46 7.85 -8.53
CA GLN A 39 -13.45 8.62 -9.27
C GLN A 39 -13.76 8.63 -10.76
N LYS A 40 -14.97 9.03 -11.12
CA LYS A 40 -15.47 8.97 -12.51
C LYS A 40 -14.60 9.74 -13.50
N HIS A 41 -13.99 10.83 -13.07
CA HIS A 41 -13.17 11.69 -13.93
C HIS A 41 -11.71 11.25 -14.04
N LEU A 42 -11.29 10.27 -13.26
CA LEU A 42 -9.91 9.78 -13.27
C LEU A 42 -9.78 8.44 -13.98
N ASN A 43 -8.65 8.26 -14.65
CA ASN A 43 -8.26 6.94 -15.14
C ASN A 43 -7.69 6.13 -13.98
N THR A 44 -8.44 5.13 -13.53
CA THR A 44 -8.07 4.32 -12.36
C THR A 44 -7.37 3.01 -12.72
N GLU A 45 -6.93 2.85 -13.97
CA GLU A 45 -6.33 1.59 -14.43
C GLU A 45 -5.07 1.20 -13.65
N LYS A 46 -4.17 2.17 -13.42
CA LYS A 46 -2.95 1.89 -12.66
C LYS A 46 -3.24 1.49 -11.23
N VAL A 47 -4.20 2.17 -10.59
CA VAL A 47 -4.62 1.81 -9.22
C VAL A 47 -5.16 0.38 -9.21
N SER A 48 -6.04 0.06 -10.16
CA SER A 48 -6.62 -1.28 -10.27
C SER A 48 -5.54 -2.36 -10.46
N GLN A 49 -4.56 -2.08 -11.32
CA GLN A 49 -3.48 -3.04 -11.58
C GLN A 49 -2.63 -3.27 -10.32
N ILE A 50 -2.31 -2.21 -9.60
CA ILE A 50 -1.54 -2.33 -8.35
C ILE A 50 -2.32 -3.16 -7.32
N ILE A 51 -3.62 -2.92 -7.17
CA ILE A 51 -4.47 -3.68 -6.25
C ILE A 51 -4.48 -5.17 -6.62
N LYS A 52 -4.58 -5.48 -7.91
CA LYS A 52 -4.57 -6.86 -8.40
C LYS A 52 -3.21 -7.53 -8.17
N ASP A 53 -2.12 -6.81 -8.42
CA ASP A 53 -0.77 -7.32 -8.19
C ASP A 53 -0.55 -7.62 -6.71
N ILE A 54 -0.97 -6.72 -5.83
CA ILE A 54 -0.86 -6.92 -4.39
C ILE A 54 -1.63 -8.17 -3.97
N LYS A 55 -2.82 -8.39 -4.53
CA LYS A 55 -3.60 -9.61 -4.24
C LYS A 55 -2.84 -10.86 -4.66
N THR A 56 -2.20 -10.81 -5.82
CA THR A 56 -1.42 -11.95 -6.33
C THR A 56 -0.27 -12.32 -5.40
N PHE A 57 0.43 -11.33 -4.84
CA PHE A 57 1.60 -11.54 -3.99
C PHE A 57 1.30 -11.36 -2.50
N GLU A 58 0.03 -11.30 -2.13
CA GLU A 58 -0.40 -10.99 -0.76
C GLU A 58 0.25 -11.90 0.29
N GLN A 59 0.30 -13.20 0.02
CA GLN A 59 0.87 -14.16 0.96
C GLN A 59 2.36 -13.90 1.16
N ASP A 60 3.10 -13.64 0.08
CA ASP A 60 4.53 -13.33 0.17
C ASP A 60 4.79 -12.06 0.95
N TYR A 61 3.97 -11.01 0.71
CA TYR A 61 4.09 -9.75 1.43
C TYR A 61 3.77 -9.92 2.91
N LEU A 62 2.73 -10.70 3.20
CA LEU A 62 2.32 -11.00 4.57
C LEU A 62 3.44 -11.70 5.35
N GLU A 63 4.07 -12.70 4.73
CA GLU A 63 5.18 -13.42 5.33
C GLU A 63 6.37 -12.49 5.59
N CYS A 64 6.67 -11.62 4.64
CA CYS A 64 7.74 -10.64 4.77
C CYS A 64 7.48 -9.68 5.95
N ILE A 65 6.27 -9.14 6.03
CA ILE A 65 5.88 -8.22 7.10
C ILE A 65 5.97 -8.93 8.46
N THR A 66 5.43 -10.13 8.54
CA THR A 66 5.44 -10.92 9.79
C THR A 66 6.86 -11.20 10.25
N LYS A 67 7.74 -11.54 9.31
CA LYS A 67 9.14 -11.85 9.61
C LYS A 67 9.86 -10.67 10.25
N PHE A 68 9.61 -9.45 9.78
CA PHE A 68 10.36 -8.26 10.21
C PHE A 68 9.63 -7.40 11.24
N SER A 69 8.37 -7.72 11.54
CA SER A 69 7.59 -6.99 12.54
C SER A 69 7.98 -7.42 13.95
N ASN A 70 8.06 -6.46 14.87
CA ASN A 70 8.25 -6.74 16.30
C ASN A 70 6.93 -6.85 17.07
N ILE A 71 5.81 -6.76 16.35
CA ILE A 71 4.49 -6.96 16.95
C ILE A 71 3.72 -8.02 16.16
N PRO A 72 2.73 -8.71 16.78
CA PRO A 72 1.92 -9.70 16.07
C PRO A 72 1.16 -9.07 14.92
N PHE A 73 1.00 -9.83 13.83
CA PHE A 73 0.28 -9.37 12.64
C PHE A 73 -1.11 -8.83 13.00
N SER A 74 -1.82 -9.49 13.90
CA SER A 74 -3.16 -9.09 14.31
C SER A 74 -3.23 -7.69 14.94
N ARG A 75 -2.08 -7.14 15.36
CA ARG A 75 -2.00 -5.83 15.99
C ARG A 75 -1.52 -4.74 15.04
N ILE A 76 -1.18 -5.09 13.80
CA ILE A 76 -0.79 -4.11 12.80
C ILE A 76 -2.05 -3.41 12.31
N GLY A 77 -2.09 -2.09 12.38
CA GLY A 77 -3.24 -1.31 11.92
C GLY A 77 -3.45 -1.42 10.42
N GLY A 78 -4.69 -1.23 9.99
CA GLY A 78 -5.06 -1.36 8.58
C GLY A 78 -4.36 -0.35 7.66
N ILE A 79 -4.14 0.88 8.14
CA ILE A 79 -3.41 1.90 7.36
C ILE A 79 -1.95 1.49 7.21
N GLU A 80 -1.28 1.09 8.30
CA GLU A 80 0.12 0.65 8.27
C GLU A 80 0.29 -0.54 7.35
N LEU A 81 -0.62 -1.51 7.42
CA LEU A 81 -0.59 -2.68 6.56
C LEU A 81 -0.73 -2.30 5.09
N SER A 82 -1.65 -1.40 4.78
CA SER A 82 -1.88 -0.92 3.40
C SER A 82 -0.63 -0.23 2.85
N ILE A 83 0.02 0.60 3.65
CA ILE A 83 1.25 1.29 3.25
C ILE A 83 2.38 0.28 3.02
N LEU A 84 2.51 -0.72 3.89
CA LEU A 84 3.52 -1.76 3.74
C LEU A 84 3.31 -2.58 2.47
N TYR A 85 2.07 -2.97 2.17
CA TYR A 85 1.77 -3.67 0.92
C TYR A 85 2.16 -2.86 -0.31
N LEU A 86 1.83 -1.57 -0.32
CA LEU A 86 2.20 -0.70 -1.44
C LEU A 86 3.72 -0.58 -1.57
N ALA A 87 4.42 -0.38 -0.47
CA ALA A 87 5.87 -0.26 -0.48
C ALA A 87 6.54 -1.55 -0.99
N LEU A 88 6.09 -2.71 -0.53
CA LEU A 88 6.61 -3.99 -1.00
C LEU A 88 6.33 -4.21 -2.48
N HIS A 89 5.16 -3.78 -2.96
CA HIS A 89 4.84 -3.80 -4.38
C HIS A 89 5.82 -2.93 -5.16
N GLU A 90 6.10 -1.71 -4.70
CA GLU A 90 7.01 -0.80 -5.38
C GLU A 90 8.44 -1.32 -5.39
N ILE A 91 8.90 -1.93 -4.30
CA ILE A 91 10.22 -2.56 -4.24
C ILE A 91 10.34 -3.68 -5.28
N SER A 92 9.27 -4.46 -5.46
CA SER A 92 9.27 -5.64 -6.32
C SER A 92 9.01 -5.32 -7.80
N HIS A 93 8.22 -4.29 -8.09
CA HIS A 93 7.66 -4.06 -9.43
C HIS A 93 8.05 -2.73 -10.07
N THR A 94 8.83 -1.89 -9.41
CA THR A 94 9.27 -0.62 -9.99
C THR A 94 10.78 -0.52 -9.96
N LYS A 95 11.31 0.49 -10.68
CA LYS A 95 12.74 0.79 -10.70
C LYS A 95 13.09 1.94 -9.76
N LEU A 96 12.17 2.37 -8.91
CA LEU A 96 12.44 3.40 -7.93
C LEU A 96 13.52 2.95 -6.95
N ASP A 97 14.41 3.87 -6.58
CA ASP A 97 15.41 3.59 -5.57
C ASP A 97 14.75 3.28 -4.24
N LYS A 98 15.27 2.29 -3.55
CA LYS A 98 14.70 1.84 -2.27
C LYS A 98 14.58 2.94 -1.22
N PRO A 99 15.60 3.83 -1.04
CA PRO A 99 15.42 4.96 -0.12
C PRO A 99 14.27 5.89 -0.49
N ILE A 100 13.99 6.07 -1.79
CA ILE A 100 12.86 6.87 -2.25
C ILE A 100 11.55 6.19 -1.84
N ILE A 101 11.45 4.88 -2.03
CA ILE A 101 10.26 4.11 -1.64
C ILE A 101 9.99 4.25 -0.14
N ILE A 102 11.02 4.11 0.68
CA ILE A 102 10.89 4.27 2.13
C ILE A 102 10.39 5.67 2.47
N ASN A 103 10.98 6.70 1.85
CA ASN A 103 10.59 8.07 2.11
C ASN A 103 9.13 8.34 1.75
N LEU A 104 8.67 7.80 0.61
CA LEU A 104 7.28 7.92 0.19
C LEU A 104 6.34 7.22 1.18
N ALA A 105 6.72 6.04 1.65
CA ALA A 105 5.94 5.31 2.65
C ALA A 105 5.85 6.09 3.97
N ILE A 106 6.94 6.71 4.40
CA ILE A 106 6.96 7.54 5.61
C ILE A 106 6.01 8.74 5.44
N GLN A 107 6.03 9.40 4.29
CA GLN A 107 5.14 10.53 4.02
C GLN A 107 3.66 10.11 4.08
N LEU A 108 3.34 8.95 3.52
CA LEU A 108 1.98 8.42 3.57
C LEU A 108 1.58 8.08 5.01
N ALA A 109 2.49 7.53 5.79
CA ALA A 109 2.25 7.22 7.19
C ALA A 109 1.98 8.48 8.00
N LYS A 110 2.69 9.56 7.71
CA LYS A 110 2.47 10.86 8.39
C LYS A 110 1.14 11.48 7.99
N LYS A 111 0.70 11.26 6.76
CA LYS A 111 -0.57 11.81 6.27
C LYS A 111 -1.79 11.03 6.75
N PHE A 112 -1.73 9.71 6.72
CA PHE A 112 -2.89 8.85 6.97
C PHE A 112 -2.83 8.06 8.26
N GLY A 113 -1.65 7.88 8.84
CA GLY A 113 -1.46 7.06 10.02
C GLY A 113 -1.51 7.86 11.33
N GLN A 114 -1.16 7.19 12.40
CA GLN A 114 -1.03 7.78 13.73
C GLN A 114 0.40 8.31 13.94
N ASN A 115 0.62 8.99 15.07
CA ASN A 115 1.90 9.65 15.33
C ASN A 115 3.14 8.75 15.25
N SER A 116 3.00 7.48 15.61
CA SER A 116 4.13 6.53 15.61
C SER A 116 4.18 5.63 14.37
N SER A 117 3.18 5.72 13.48
CA SER A 117 3.08 4.82 12.32
C SER A 117 4.33 4.85 11.44
N HIS A 118 4.87 6.03 11.18
CA HIS A 118 6.03 6.18 10.31
C HIS A 118 7.28 5.47 10.87
N LYS A 119 7.45 5.44 12.18
CA LYS A 119 8.59 4.76 12.82
C LYS A 119 8.49 3.25 12.65
N PHE A 120 7.28 2.71 12.84
CA PHE A 120 7.02 1.28 12.65
C PHE A 120 7.28 0.85 11.20
N ILE A 121 6.75 1.62 10.25
CA ILE A 121 6.90 1.32 8.82
C ILE A 121 8.36 1.42 8.41
N ASN A 122 9.06 2.47 8.85
CA ASN A 122 10.48 2.65 8.52
C ASN A 122 11.31 1.47 9.05
N ALA A 123 11.04 1.02 10.26
CA ALA A 123 11.79 -0.09 10.86
C ALA A 123 11.63 -1.39 10.05
N ILE A 124 10.42 -1.70 9.61
CA ILE A 124 10.18 -2.89 8.79
C ILE A 124 10.85 -2.77 7.42
N LEU A 125 10.62 -1.66 6.72
CA LEU A 125 11.17 -1.48 5.37
C LEU A 125 12.69 -1.43 5.35
N ASP A 126 13.30 -0.84 6.36
CA ASP A 126 14.75 -0.83 6.50
C ASP A 126 15.30 -2.26 6.59
N LYS A 127 14.67 -3.12 7.37
CA LYS A 127 15.06 -4.52 7.48
C LYS A 127 14.86 -5.29 6.16
N VAL A 128 13.74 -5.04 5.49
CA VAL A 128 13.46 -5.66 4.19
C VAL A 128 14.57 -5.33 3.19
N ILE A 129 14.95 -4.07 3.11
CA ILE A 129 15.95 -3.61 2.14
C ILE A 129 17.34 -4.17 2.47
N LYS A 130 17.70 -4.23 3.74
CA LYS A 130 19.00 -4.76 4.17
C LYS A 130 19.16 -6.26 3.93
N LYS A 131 18.04 -6.99 3.87
CA LYS A 131 18.06 -8.45 3.66
C LYS A 131 17.95 -8.86 2.20
N SER A 132 17.63 -7.94 1.31
CA SER A 132 17.47 -8.27 -0.12
C SER A 132 18.74 -8.10 -0.93
#